data_d5420ea6f80669f3fb33c6b6fa283e9e
#
_entry.id   d5420ea6f80669f3fb33c6b6fa283e9e
#
_cell.length_a   1.000
_cell.length_b   1.000
_cell.length_c   1.000
_cell.angle_alpha   90.00
_cell.angle_beta   90.00
_cell.angle_gamma   90.00
#
_symmetry.space_group_name_H-M   'P 1'
#
loop_
_entity.id
_entity.type
_entity.pdbx_description
1 polymer ?
#
loop_
_entity_poly.entity_id
_entity_poly.type
_entity_poly.pdbx_seq_one_letter_code
_entity_poly.pdbx_strand_id
1 'polypeptide(L)'
;MTTRAQALIPIFIAAVIIGSIGLLTLPTEIKLEQVKFPIGVIKVDNVPLEVQIADNESSRVRGLMFQEQLPIDKGMLFVFPEQGLYSLWMLNMQFELDMIWFDNNGKVVHIKTNVPPCVIPVEIAAGCPSFVPDGEATYILEVASGFVEKNNITKDSVLEIISI
;
A
#
# COMPACT_ATOMS: atom_id res chain seq x y z
N MET A 1 20.90 24.19 59.25
CA MET A 1 20.86 22.84 58.63
C MET A 1 19.60 22.73 57.81
N THR A 2 19.73 22.76 56.47
CA THR A 2 18.60 22.54 55.57
C THR A 2 18.19 21.08 55.64
N THR A 3 16.92 20.79 55.92
CA THR A 3 16.43 19.40 55.97
C THR A 3 16.47 18.81 54.54
N ARG A 4 16.70 17.46 54.42
CA ARG A 4 16.72 16.74 53.16
C ARG A 4 15.48 17.02 52.28
N ALA A 5 14.33 17.28 52.89
CA ALA A 5 13.10 17.66 52.22
C ALA A 5 13.21 19.02 51.52
N GLN A 6 13.90 20.03 52.10
CA GLN A 6 14.07 21.34 51.53
C GLN A 6 14.99 21.34 50.29
N ALA A 7 15.87 20.38 50.13
CA ALA A 7 16.71 20.19 48.94
C ALA A 7 16.02 19.38 47.82
N LEU A 8 15.09 18.49 48.19
CA LEU A 8 14.40 17.64 47.20
C LEU A 8 13.24 18.36 46.49
N ILE A 9 12.58 19.30 47.17
CA ILE A 9 11.44 20.06 46.59
C ILE A 9 11.82 20.79 45.29
N PRO A 10 12.90 21.60 45.24
CA PRO A 10 13.28 22.30 43.99
C PRO A 10 13.69 21.36 42.88
N ILE A 11 14.29 20.18 43.19
CA ILE A 11 14.64 19.18 42.21
C ILE A 11 13.38 18.55 41.58
N PHE A 12 12.37 18.26 42.39
CA PHE A 12 11.09 17.73 41.91
C PHE A 12 10.35 18.75 41.04
N ILE A 13 10.32 20.04 41.44
CA ILE A 13 9.71 21.10 40.64
C ILE A 13 10.42 21.30 39.31
N ALA A 14 11.76 21.27 39.30
CA ALA A 14 12.54 21.37 38.07
C ALA A 14 12.28 20.17 37.12
N ALA A 15 12.20 18.94 37.64
CA ALA A 15 11.89 17.76 36.88
C ALA A 15 10.49 17.78 36.25
N VAL A 16 9.50 18.26 36.98
CA VAL A 16 8.12 18.44 36.49
C VAL A 16 8.03 19.51 35.41
N ILE A 17 8.74 20.63 35.57
CA ILE A 17 8.78 21.71 34.56
C ILE A 17 9.46 21.22 33.29
N ILE A 18 10.60 20.55 33.38
CA ILE A 18 11.34 20.02 32.23
C ILE A 18 10.49 18.93 31.52
N GLY A 19 9.82 18.07 32.27
CA GLY A 19 8.92 17.06 31.73
C GLY A 19 7.72 17.66 31.00
N SER A 20 7.10 18.71 31.56
CA SER A 20 5.95 19.37 30.95
C SER A 20 6.35 20.19 29.69
N ILE A 21 7.49 20.86 29.71
CA ILE A 21 8.03 21.57 28.53
C ILE A 21 8.37 20.56 27.44
N GLY A 22 9.00 19.43 27.78
CA GLY A 22 9.32 18.36 26.85
C GLY A 22 8.06 17.79 26.19
N LEU A 23 6.96 17.64 26.95
CA LEU A 23 5.70 17.13 26.41
C LEU A 23 5.00 18.16 25.48
N LEU A 24 5.13 19.46 25.77
CA LEU A 24 4.57 20.54 24.94
C LEU A 24 5.36 20.80 23.64
N THR A 25 6.63 20.38 23.60
CA THR A 25 7.49 20.53 22.42
C THR A 25 7.52 19.30 21.51
N LEU A 26 6.84 18.22 21.88
CA LEU A 26 6.65 17.09 20.96
C LEU A 26 5.82 17.60 19.77
N PRO A 27 6.32 17.43 18.54
CA PRO A 27 5.53 17.76 17.35
C PRO A 27 4.26 16.93 17.38
N THR A 28 3.11 17.61 17.48
CA THR A 28 1.76 17.00 17.56
C THR A 28 1.33 16.34 16.25
N GLU A 29 2.13 16.44 15.21
CA GLU A 29 1.91 15.77 13.94
C GLU A 29 3.15 14.96 13.55
N ILE A 30 3.07 13.65 13.77
CA ILE A 30 3.80 12.75 12.88
C ILE A 30 3.07 12.91 11.54
N LYS A 31 3.51 13.83 10.69
CA LYS A 31 3.14 13.86 9.29
C LYS A 31 3.60 12.53 8.72
N LEU A 32 2.68 11.58 8.59
CA LEU A 32 2.88 10.44 7.72
C LEU A 32 3.17 11.04 6.35
N GLU A 33 4.43 11.03 5.95
CA GLU A 33 4.84 11.51 4.64
C GLU A 33 4.00 10.74 3.62
N GLN A 34 3.14 11.48 2.91
CA GLN A 34 2.30 10.85 1.90
C GLN A 34 3.23 10.31 0.83
N VAL A 35 3.33 9.00 0.75
CA VAL A 35 4.07 8.36 -0.34
C VAL A 35 3.42 8.81 -1.65
N LYS A 36 4.15 9.60 -2.44
CA LYS A 36 3.72 10.01 -3.76
C LYS A 36 4.18 8.94 -4.74
N PHE A 37 3.23 8.34 -5.41
CA PHE A 37 3.51 7.40 -6.49
C PHE A 37 3.68 8.16 -7.81
N PRO A 38 4.69 7.84 -8.63
CA PRO A 38 4.70 8.25 -10.03
C PRO A 38 3.42 7.78 -10.71
N ILE A 39 2.98 8.54 -11.72
CA ILE A 39 1.78 8.20 -12.50
C ILE A 39 2.22 7.74 -13.88
N GLY A 40 1.66 6.62 -14.30
CA GLY A 40 1.85 6.06 -15.63
C GLY A 40 0.53 5.85 -16.36
N VAL A 41 0.63 5.49 -17.62
CA VAL A 41 -0.50 5.09 -18.47
C VAL A 41 -0.21 3.71 -19.03
N ILE A 42 -1.18 2.83 -18.87
CA ILE A 42 -1.15 1.47 -19.42
C ILE A 42 -2.43 1.18 -20.20
N LYS A 43 -2.45 0.06 -20.90
CA LYS A 43 -3.68 -0.58 -21.39
C LYS A 43 -3.71 -2.04 -21.01
N VAL A 44 -4.89 -2.54 -20.74
CA VAL A 44 -5.15 -3.97 -20.74
C VAL A 44 -6.07 -4.22 -21.92
N ASP A 45 -5.57 -4.91 -22.94
CA ASP A 45 -6.17 -4.99 -24.28
C ASP A 45 -6.41 -3.57 -24.87
N ASN A 46 -7.68 -3.16 -25.01
CA ASN A 46 -8.04 -1.84 -25.51
C ASN A 46 -8.49 -0.87 -24.39
N VAL A 47 -8.39 -1.25 -23.13
CA VAL A 47 -8.86 -0.45 -21.98
C VAL A 47 -7.70 0.36 -21.42
N PRO A 48 -7.68 1.69 -21.61
CA PRO A 48 -6.65 2.54 -21.04
C PRO A 48 -6.90 2.77 -19.55
N LEU A 49 -5.81 2.84 -18.77
CA LEU A 49 -5.81 3.09 -17.35
C LEU A 49 -4.70 4.07 -16.98
N GLU A 50 -5.02 5.05 -16.15
CA GLU A 50 -4.03 5.81 -15.41
C GLU A 50 -3.66 5.04 -14.14
N VAL A 51 -2.38 4.79 -13.92
CA VAL A 51 -1.92 3.96 -12.81
C VAL A 51 -0.89 4.66 -11.93
N GLN A 52 -1.00 4.47 -10.63
CA GLN A 52 0.08 4.73 -9.68
C GLN A 52 1.15 3.65 -9.86
N ILE A 53 2.42 4.02 -9.87
CA ILE A 53 3.53 3.09 -10.08
C ILE A 53 4.19 2.74 -8.75
N ALA A 54 4.27 1.43 -8.46
CA ALA A 54 4.97 0.88 -7.31
C ALA A 54 6.19 0.05 -7.80
N ASP A 55 7.33 0.71 -8.00
CA ASP A 55 8.53 0.15 -8.61
C ASP A 55 9.71 -0.11 -7.65
N ASN A 56 9.55 0.32 -6.40
CA ASN A 56 10.55 0.09 -5.35
C ASN A 56 9.92 -0.61 -4.13
N GLU A 57 10.76 -1.15 -3.24
CA GLU A 57 10.30 -1.93 -2.09
C GLU A 57 9.31 -1.15 -1.22
N SER A 58 9.61 0.09 -0.90
CA SER A 58 8.77 0.95 -0.05
C SER A 58 7.39 1.21 -0.67
N SER A 59 7.35 1.53 -1.98
CA SER A 59 6.10 1.75 -2.72
C SER A 59 5.29 0.46 -2.86
N ARG A 60 5.94 -0.69 -3.13
CA ARG A 60 5.26 -1.99 -3.20
C ARG A 60 4.69 -2.44 -1.87
N VAL A 61 5.41 -2.23 -0.75
CA VAL A 61 4.89 -2.53 0.60
C VAL A 61 3.71 -1.63 0.94
N ARG A 62 3.75 -0.35 0.58
CA ARG A 62 2.67 0.59 0.83
C ARG A 62 1.43 0.27 0.01
N GLY A 63 1.57 0.02 -1.28
CA GLY A 63 0.45 -0.22 -2.18
C GLY A 63 -0.66 0.83 -2.04
N LEU A 64 -1.89 0.39 -2.21
CA LEU A 64 -3.10 1.22 -2.07
C LEU A 64 -3.60 1.35 -0.61
N MET A 65 -2.83 0.89 0.39
CA MET A 65 -3.24 0.99 1.81
C MET A 65 -3.62 2.43 2.18
N PHE A 66 -4.69 2.57 2.96
CA PHE A 66 -5.23 3.84 3.49
C PHE A 66 -5.77 4.81 2.44
N GLN A 67 -5.85 4.44 1.17
CA GLN A 67 -6.60 5.20 0.17
C GLN A 67 -8.10 4.94 0.39
N GLU A 68 -8.93 5.98 0.27
CA GLU A 68 -10.37 5.90 0.56
C GLU A 68 -11.16 5.23 -0.56
N GLN A 69 -10.69 5.38 -1.80
CA GLN A 69 -11.33 4.83 -3.01
C GLN A 69 -10.34 4.75 -4.18
N LEU A 70 -10.69 3.92 -5.15
CA LEU A 70 -10.00 3.82 -6.44
C LEU A 70 -11.05 3.95 -7.56
N PRO A 71 -10.99 5.02 -8.41
CA PRO A 71 -11.85 5.13 -9.57
C PRO A 71 -11.66 3.96 -10.54
N ILE A 72 -12.72 3.59 -11.27
CA ILE A 72 -12.74 2.40 -12.15
C ILE A 72 -11.79 2.50 -13.35
N ASP A 73 -11.37 3.70 -13.72
CA ASP A 73 -10.42 4.01 -14.78
C ASP A 73 -8.99 4.22 -14.26
N LYS A 74 -8.76 3.95 -12.98
CA LYS A 74 -7.46 4.06 -12.31
C LYS A 74 -7.04 2.73 -11.70
N GLY A 75 -5.73 2.60 -11.46
CA GLY A 75 -5.15 1.43 -10.82
C GLY A 75 -3.83 1.73 -10.14
N MET A 76 -3.22 0.65 -9.62
CA MET A 76 -1.81 0.64 -9.23
C MET A 76 -1.10 -0.48 -9.95
N LEU A 77 0.01 -0.13 -10.61
CA LEU A 77 0.89 -1.08 -11.26
C LEU A 77 2.13 -1.31 -10.40
N PHE A 78 2.28 -2.52 -9.89
CA PHE A 78 3.49 -2.99 -9.25
C PHE A 78 4.45 -3.46 -10.33
N VAL A 79 5.68 -2.97 -10.30
CA VAL A 79 6.73 -3.33 -11.24
C VAL A 79 7.85 -4.00 -10.47
N PHE A 80 8.20 -5.22 -10.86
CA PHE A 80 9.29 -5.98 -10.24
C PHE A 80 10.48 -6.06 -11.20
N PRO A 81 11.72 -6.03 -10.66
CA PRO A 81 12.93 -6.07 -11.49
C PRO A 81 13.13 -7.43 -12.18
N GLU A 82 12.61 -8.50 -11.58
CA GLU A 82 12.72 -9.87 -12.08
C GLU A 82 11.36 -10.55 -11.99
N GLN A 83 11.18 -11.63 -12.77
CA GLN A 83 9.99 -12.45 -12.73
C GLN A 83 9.99 -13.34 -11.48
N GLY A 84 8.83 -13.49 -10.81
CA GLY A 84 8.74 -14.27 -9.60
C GLY A 84 7.31 -14.49 -9.12
N LEU A 85 7.16 -15.31 -8.07
CA LEU A 85 5.87 -15.59 -7.43
C LEU A 85 5.56 -14.52 -6.35
N TYR A 86 5.16 -13.36 -6.80
CA TYR A 86 4.85 -12.22 -5.91
C TYR A 86 3.42 -12.29 -5.42
N SER A 87 3.26 -12.43 -4.11
CA SER A 87 1.94 -12.42 -3.47
C SER A 87 1.51 -11.01 -3.08
N LEU A 88 0.20 -10.80 -3.06
CA LEU A 88 -0.45 -9.59 -2.56
C LEU A 88 -1.29 -9.90 -1.33
N TRP A 89 -1.61 -8.87 -0.58
CA TRP A 89 -2.50 -8.90 0.56
C TRP A 89 -3.40 -7.66 0.57
N MET A 90 -4.47 -7.69 1.35
CA MET A 90 -5.43 -6.60 1.47
C MET A 90 -5.33 -5.85 2.81
N LEU A 91 -4.16 -5.88 3.45
CA LEU A 91 -3.94 -5.23 4.75
C LEU A 91 -4.21 -3.72 4.65
N ASN A 92 -5.01 -3.18 5.58
CA ASN A 92 -5.37 -1.76 5.65
C ASN A 92 -5.99 -1.18 4.36
N MET A 93 -6.55 -2.02 3.52
CA MET A 93 -7.36 -1.60 2.38
C MET A 93 -8.74 -1.14 2.85
N GLN A 94 -9.35 -0.21 2.11
CA GLN A 94 -10.66 0.36 2.45
C GLN A 94 -11.76 -0.02 1.46
N PHE A 95 -11.40 -0.67 0.35
CA PHE A 95 -12.30 -1.09 -0.72
C PHE A 95 -11.84 -2.42 -1.33
N GLU A 96 -12.75 -3.08 -2.03
CA GLU A 96 -12.46 -4.33 -2.73
C GLU A 96 -11.68 -4.08 -4.00
N LEU A 97 -10.82 -5.04 -4.39
CA LEU A 97 -9.98 -4.99 -5.58
C LEU A 97 -10.14 -6.21 -6.47
N ASP A 98 -9.91 -6.00 -7.76
CA ASP A 98 -9.46 -7.03 -8.68
C ASP A 98 -7.94 -6.95 -8.82
N MET A 99 -7.26 -8.09 -8.81
CA MET A 99 -5.81 -8.22 -8.92
C MET A 99 -5.48 -9.07 -10.15
N ILE A 100 -4.57 -8.57 -10.98
CA ILE A 100 -4.17 -9.23 -12.23
C ILE A 100 -2.65 -9.31 -12.30
N TRP A 101 -2.11 -10.52 -12.40
CA TRP A 101 -0.68 -10.76 -12.54
C TRP A 101 -0.32 -10.97 -14.00
N PHE A 102 0.78 -10.37 -14.46
CA PHE A 102 1.27 -10.46 -15.82
C PHE A 102 2.73 -10.91 -15.85
N ASP A 103 3.09 -11.72 -16.82
CA ASP A 103 4.47 -12.08 -17.09
C ASP A 103 5.29 -10.91 -17.68
N ASN A 104 6.55 -11.16 -18.02
CA ASN A 104 7.43 -10.16 -18.62
C ASN A 104 7.04 -9.73 -20.05
N ASN A 105 6.15 -10.48 -20.71
CA ASN A 105 5.60 -10.16 -22.03
C ASN A 105 4.23 -9.46 -21.93
N GLY A 106 3.76 -9.16 -20.71
CA GLY A 106 2.45 -8.58 -20.45
C GLY A 106 1.29 -9.57 -20.54
N LYS A 107 1.53 -10.89 -20.64
CA LYS A 107 0.46 -11.88 -20.63
C LYS A 107 -0.06 -12.13 -19.23
N VAL A 108 -1.38 -12.27 -19.10
CA VAL A 108 -2.00 -12.63 -17.83
C VAL A 108 -1.59 -14.05 -17.40
N VAL A 109 -1.05 -14.17 -16.18
CA VAL A 109 -0.70 -15.46 -15.55
C VAL A 109 -1.68 -15.83 -14.44
N HIS A 110 -2.28 -14.85 -13.76
CA HIS A 110 -3.28 -15.08 -12.72
C HIS A 110 -4.24 -13.90 -12.60
N ILE A 111 -5.49 -14.20 -12.24
CA ILE A 111 -6.53 -13.20 -11.93
C ILE A 111 -7.21 -13.59 -10.63
N LYS A 112 -7.38 -12.61 -9.74
CA LYS A 112 -8.19 -12.73 -8.53
C LYS A 112 -9.16 -11.55 -8.46
N THR A 113 -10.45 -11.83 -8.40
CA THR A 113 -11.50 -10.80 -8.43
C THR A 113 -12.21 -10.66 -7.10
N ASN A 114 -12.79 -9.49 -6.87
CA ASN A 114 -13.65 -9.18 -5.72
C ASN A 114 -12.98 -9.51 -4.38
N VAL A 115 -11.70 -9.10 -4.24
CA VAL A 115 -10.91 -9.38 -3.05
C VAL A 115 -11.28 -8.37 -1.96
N PRO A 116 -11.85 -8.81 -0.83
CA PRO A 116 -12.29 -7.91 0.23
C PRO A 116 -11.11 -7.34 1.04
N PRO A 117 -11.26 -6.15 1.64
CA PRO A 117 -10.31 -5.58 2.58
C PRO A 117 -10.01 -6.51 3.77
N CYS A 118 -8.77 -6.42 4.27
CA CYS A 118 -8.38 -7.03 5.54
C CYS A 118 -7.99 -5.92 6.53
N VAL A 119 -8.94 -5.54 7.39
CA VAL A 119 -8.76 -4.46 8.36
C VAL A 119 -8.52 -5.07 9.73
N ILE A 120 -7.24 -5.25 10.07
CA ILE A 120 -6.81 -5.78 11.37
C ILE A 120 -5.63 -4.94 11.90
N PRO A 121 -5.37 -4.94 13.21
CA PRO A 121 -4.19 -4.29 13.77
C PRO A 121 -2.90 -4.79 13.11
N VAL A 122 -1.95 -3.88 12.88
CA VAL A 122 -0.68 -4.20 12.20
C VAL A 122 0.12 -5.27 12.94
N GLU A 123 -0.01 -5.33 14.26
CA GLU A 123 0.66 -6.30 15.12
C GLU A 123 0.25 -7.76 14.82
N ILE A 124 -0.92 -7.95 14.21
CA ILE A 124 -1.44 -9.24 13.79
C ILE A 124 -1.63 -9.34 12.27
N ALA A 125 -0.93 -8.51 11.50
CA ALA A 125 -1.03 -8.45 10.04
C ALA A 125 -0.85 -9.81 9.35
N ALA A 126 -0.09 -10.73 9.96
CA ALA A 126 0.05 -12.12 9.50
C ALA A 126 -1.29 -12.90 9.44
N GLY A 127 -2.37 -12.38 10.03
CA GLY A 127 -3.71 -12.92 9.91
C GLY A 127 -4.42 -12.55 8.61
N CYS A 128 -3.91 -11.60 7.81
CA CYS A 128 -4.46 -11.31 6.50
C CYS A 128 -4.12 -12.40 5.49
N PRO A 129 -5.10 -12.82 4.66
CA PRO A 129 -4.83 -13.75 3.57
C PRO A 129 -3.79 -13.20 2.61
N SER A 130 -2.89 -14.08 2.14
CA SER A 130 -1.94 -13.79 1.08
C SER A 130 -2.42 -14.45 -0.22
N PHE A 131 -2.51 -13.69 -1.30
CA PHE A 131 -2.95 -14.14 -2.61
C PHE A 131 -1.72 -14.40 -3.48
N VAL A 132 -1.44 -15.67 -3.70
CA VAL A 132 -0.27 -16.13 -4.47
C VAL A 132 -0.71 -16.46 -5.89
N PRO A 133 0.01 -16.02 -6.95
CA PRO A 133 -0.35 -16.34 -8.32
C PRO A 133 -0.03 -17.79 -8.69
N ASP A 134 -0.67 -18.30 -9.76
CA ASP A 134 -0.42 -19.64 -10.33
C ASP A 134 0.90 -19.72 -11.11
N GLY A 135 1.48 -18.56 -11.48
CA GLY A 135 2.71 -18.46 -12.28
C GLY A 135 3.51 -17.23 -11.91
N GLU A 136 4.76 -17.21 -12.37
CA GLU A 136 5.67 -16.09 -12.14
C GLU A 136 5.21 -14.83 -12.90
N ALA A 137 5.29 -13.68 -12.25
CA ALA A 137 4.88 -12.38 -12.77
C ALA A 137 6.01 -11.35 -12.69
N THR A 138 5.99 -10.38 -13.59
CA THR A 138 6.83 -9.17 -13.54
C THR A 138 6.00 -7.95 -13.17
N TYR A 139 4.72 -7.96 -13.52
CA TYR A 139 3.80 -6.86 -13.23
C TYR A 139 2.58 -7.39 -12.50
N ILE A 140 2.06 -6.57 -11.56
CA ILE A 140 0.76 -6.84 -10.94
C ILE A 140 -0.06 -5.55 -11.03
N LEU A 141 -1.30 -5.66 -11.50
CA LEU A 141 -2.24 -4.55 -11.58
C LEU A 141 -3.33 -4.74 -10.54
N GLU A 142 -3.47 -3.76 -9.66
CA GLU A 142 -4.62 -3.62 -8.77
C GLU A 142 -5.58 -2.59 -9.35
N VAL A 143 -6.85 -2.95 -9.47
CA VAL A 143 -7.94 -2.11 -9.96
C VAL A 143 -9.17 -2.26 -9.07
N ALA A 144 -10.11 -1.33 -9.15
CA ALA A 144 -11.37 -1.44 -8.43
C ALA A 144 -12.10 -2.74 -8.78
N SER A 145 -12.72 -3.36 -7.77
CA SER A 145 -13.53 -4.58 -7.94
C SER A 145 -14.58 -4.40 -9.04
N GLY A 146 -14.79 -5.45 -9.85
CA GLY A 146 -15.66 -5.44 -11.01
C GLY A 146 -15.02 -4.94 -12.31
N PHE A 147 -13.77 -4.47 -12.29
CA PHE A 147 -13.06 -4.05 -13.50
C PHE A 147 -12.85 -5.22 -14.47
N VAL A 148 -12.44 -6.38 -13.97
CA VAL A 148 -12.19 -7.59 -14.76
C VAL A 148 -13.46 -8.03 -15.49
N GLU A 149 -14.58 -8.10 -14.79
CA GLU A 149 -15.88 -8.49 -15.36
C GLU A 149 -16.38 -7.48 -16.39
N LYS A 150 -16.36 -6.19 -16.03
CA LYS A 150 -16.83 -5.09 -16.88
C LYS A 150 -16.11 -5.03 -18.23
N ASN A 151 -14.80 -5.31 -18.23
CA ASN A 151 -13.96 -5.19 -19.42
C ASN A 151 -13.65 -6.55 -20.08
N ASN A 152 -14.25 -7.65 -19.61
CA ASN A 152 -14.03 -9.01 -20.11
C ASN A 152 -12.55 -9.43 -20.11
N ILE A 153 -11.80 -9.05 -19.06
CA ILE A 153 -10.38 -9.41 -18.92
C ILE A 153 -10.28 -10.91 -18.63
N THR A 154 -9.43 -11.60 -19.37
CA THR A 154 -9.23 -13.05 -19.30
C THR A 154 -7.75 -13.41 -19.26
N LYS A 155 -7.43 -14.71 -19.20
CA LYS A 155 -6.04 -15.19 -19.32
C LYS A 155 -5.39 -14.92 -20.69
N ASP A 156 -6.18 -14.58 -21.70
CA ASP A 156 -5.68 -14.21 -23.03
C ASP A 156 -5.42 -12.70 -23.17
N SER A 157 -5.82 -11.91 -22.17
CA SER A 157 -5.63 -10.45 -22.16
C SER A 157 -4.16 -10.09 -22.01
N VAL A 158 -3.79 -8.90 -22.52
CA VAL A 158 -2.40 -8.43 -22.58
C VAL A 158 -2.29 -7.03 -22.01
N LEU A 159 -1.30 -6.84 -21.15
CA LEU A 159 -0.85 -5.55 -20.64
C LEU A 159 0.08 -4.87 -21.64
N GLU A 160 -0.18 -3.63 -21.99
CA GLU A 160 0.70 -2.74 -22.73
C GLU A 160 1.06 -1.52 -21.86
N ILE A 161 2.36 -1.29 -21.64
CA ILE A 161 2.85 -0.12 -20.91
C ILE A 161 3.08 1.01 -21.93
N ILE A 162 2.35 2.11 -21.77
CA ILE A 162 2.45 3.28 -22.65
C ILE A 162 3.48 4.27 -22.10
N SER A 163 3.43 4.55 -20.79
CA SER A 163 4.41 5.39 -20.08
C SER A 163 4.43 5.06 -18.60
N ILE A 164 5.62 4.98 -18.01
CA ILE A 164 5.85 4.85 -16.56
C ILE A 164 7.05 5.68 -16.15
#